data_082cadb1ae85b664022cd46e6fe63a9b
#
_entry.id   082cadb1ae85b664022cd46e6fe63a9b
#
_cell.length_a   1.000
_cell.length_b   1.000
_cell.length_c   1.000
_cell.angle_alpha   90.00
_cell.angle_beta   90.00
_cell.angle_gamma   90.00
#
_symmetry.space_group_name_H-M   'P 1'
#
loop_
_entity.id
_entity.type
_entity.pdbx_description
1 polymer ?
#
loop_
_entity_poly.entity_id
_entity_poly.type
_entity_poly.pdbx_seq_one_letter_code
_entity_poly.pdbx_strand_id
1 'polypeptide(L)'
;MKLLARPAAVLAVLVLAACSEPPKTTDTKAEEAPKQEAPAGPVTAKTAFYEMYKPARAWAPDFMLLTMTSNDVPGIASTGGKFGMWTAVLVSPGRSEARTFTYAVASSGTDIHKGLDATPAQSWSGPTPNSAPFQTMDFSTDSDAAYETAYKKAESWVKQHPDKKVAFTLGNASRFPTPVWYILWGSRSSGYSVLVSATTGSEVKAKK
;
A
#
# COMPACT_ATOMS: atom_id res chain seq x y z
N MET A 1 -25.27 -32.25 74.11
CA MET A 1 -26.57 -32.76 74.64
C MET A 1 -27.50 -32.99 73.46
N LYS A 2 -28.02 -34.23 73.42
CA LYS A 2 -29.27 -34.73 72.72
C LYS A 2 -29.24 -34.68 71.21
N LEU A 3 -29.06 -35.78 70.52
CA LEU A 3 -29.85 -37.00 70.31
C LEU A 3 -30.93 -36.86 69.26
N LEU A 4 -30.73 -37.70 68.19
CA LEU A 4 -31.70 -38.66 67.61
C LEU A 4 -32.84 -38.02 66.70
N ALA A 5 -33.02 -38.44 65.47
CA ALA A 5 -33.57 -39.72 65.07
C ALA A 5 -33.61 -39.90 63.55
N ARG A 6 -33.28 -41.11 63.08
CA ARG A 6 -33.73 -41.70 61.81
C ARG A 6 -35.13 -42.21 61.95
N PRO A 7 -35.98 -42.42 60.89
CA PRO A 7 -36.01 -43.64 60.12
C PRO A 7 -36.25 -43.40 58.60
N ALA A 8 -35.68 -44.20 57.70
CA ALA A 8 -36.10 -45.47 57.11
C ALA A 8 -37.19 -45.41 56.04
N ALA A 9 -36.73 -45.79 54.84
CA ALA A 9 -37.38 -46.61 53.78
C ALA A 9 -38.64 -46.07 53.10
N VAL A 10 -38.57 -46.03 51.74
CA VAL A 10 -39.32 -46.90 50.85
C VAL A 10 -38.74 -46.84 49.43
N LEU A 11 -38.51 -48.03 48.90
CA LEU A 11 -38.03 -48.37 47.56
C LEU A 11 -39.20 -48.26 46.61
N ALA A 12 -39.09 -47.50 45.53
CA ALA A 12 -39.97 -47.57 44.36
C ALA A 12 -39.12 -47.62 43.10
N VAL A 13 -38.99 -48.79 42.52
CA VAL A 13 -38.41 -49.04 41.21
C VAL A 13 -39.44 -48.62 40.14
N LEU A 14 -39.13 -47.59 39.40
CA LEU A 14 -39.84 -47.25 38.15
C LEU A 14 -38.91 -47.43 36.98
N VAL A 15 -39.10 -48.50 36.23
CA VAL A 15 -38.45 -48.74 34.94
C VAL A 15 -39.15 -47.88 33.92
N LEU A 16 -38.43 -46.82 33.45
CA LEU A 16 -38.85 -46.09 32.29
C LEU A 16 -37.89 -46.44 31.14
N ALA A 17 -38.48 -47.07 30.14
CA ALA A 17 -37.84 -47.34 28.85
C ALA A 17 -37.49 -46.02 28.18
N ALA A 18 -36.20 -45.68 28.14
CA ALA A 18 -35.69 -44.56 27.34
C ALA A 18 -35.43 -45.06 25.93
N CYS A 19 -36.21 -44.57 24.97
CA CYS A 19 -35.85 -44.62 23.57
C CYS A 19 -34.55 -43.83 23.38
N SER A 20 -33.49 -44.55 23.05
CA SER A 20 -32.24 -43.92 22.66
C SER A 20 -32.36 -43.39 21.24
N GLU A 21 -32.49 -42.08 21.08
CA GLU A 21 -32.20 -41.43 19.81
C GLU A 21 -30.70 -41.60 19.47
N PRO A 22 -30.38 -41.92 18.19
CA PRO A 22 -28.99 -42.00 17.79
C PRO A 22 -28.33 -40.61 17.91
N PRO A 23 -27.05 -40.53 18.31
CA PRO A 23 -26.35 -39.25 18.43
C PRO A 23 -26.34 -38.55 17.07
N LYS A 24 -26.86 -37.31 17.01
CA LYS A 24 -26.66 -36.42 15.88
C LYS A 24 -25.16 -36.27 15.71
N THR A 25 -24.65 -36.74 14.59
CA THR A 25 -23.32 -36.38 14.10
C THR A 25 -23.28 -34.86 14.00
N THR A 26 -22.56 -34.23 14.93
CA THR A 26 -22.18 -32.85 14.80
C THR A 26 -21.22 -32.82 13.63
N ASP A 27 -21.70 -32.33 12.49
CA ASP A 27 -20.82 -31.93 11.38
C ASP A 27 -19.82 -30.91 11.95
N THR A 28 -18.65 -31.42 12.32
CA THR A 28 -17.49 -30.57 12.57
C THR A 28 -17.15 -29.96 11.21
N LYS A 29 -17.69 -28.75 10.98
CA LYS A 29 -17.26 -27.91 9.89
C LYS A 29 -15.71 -27.87 9.98
N ALA A 30 -15.06 -28.59 9.07
CA ALA A 30 -13.62 -28.56 8.95
C ALA A 30 -13.24 -27.08 8.84
N GLU A 31 -12.51 -26.59 9.82
CA GLU A 31 -11.90 -25.27 9.81
C GLU A 31 -10.99 -25.25 8.58
N GLU A 32 -11.46 -24.59 7.54
CA GLU A 32 -10.74 -24.42 6.28
C GLU A 32 -9.40 -23.78 6.65
N ALA A 33 -8.32 -24.54 6.51
CA ALA A 33 -6.97 -24.05 6.74
C ALA A 33 -6.81 -22.70 6.02
N PRO A 34 -6.20 -21.68 6.62
CA PRO A 34 -6.08 -20.36 6.01
C PRO A 34 -5.49 -20.52 4.62
N LYS A 35 -6.30 -20.20 3.62
CA LYS A 35 -5.90 -20.23 2.20
C LYS A 35 -4.69 -19.34 2.09
N GLN A 36 -3.54 -19.93 1.89
CA GLN A 36 -2.28 -19.19 1.72
C GLN A 36 -2.47 -18.30 0.50
N GLU A 37 -2.73 -17.01 0.74
CA GLU A 37 -2.83 -16.02 -0.33
C GLU A 37 -1.55 -16.11 -1.16
N ALA A 38 -1.68 -16.27 -2.47
CA ALA A 38 -0.56 -16.19 -3.39
C ALA A 38 0.20 -14.88 -3.11
N PRO A 39 1.53 -14.87 -3.17
CA PRO A 39 2.30 -13.65 -2.92
C PRO A 39 1.76 -12.55 -3.83
N ALA A 40 1.32 -11.44 -3.24
CA ALA A 40 0.81 -10.32 -3.98
C ALA A 40 1.93 -9.80 -4.90
N GLY A 41 1.63 -9.67 -6.20
CA GLY A 41 2.57 -9.11 -7.16
C GLY A 41 2.77 -7.60 -6.97
N PRO A 42 3.76 -6.99 -7.66
CA PRO A 42 3.97 -5.56 -7.61
C PRO A 42 2.76 -4.80 -8.17
N VAL A 43 2.49 -3.60 -7.64
CA VAL A 43 1.34 -2.77 -7.99
C VAL A 43 1.77 -1.43 -8.58
N THR A 44 0.88 -0.79 -9.33
CA THR A 44 1.08 0.57 -9.84
C THR A 44 0.95 1.61 -8.71
N ALA A 45 1.41 2.82 -8.98
CA ALA A 45 1.31 3.93 -8.04
C ALA A 45 -0.15 4.28 -7.72
N LYS A 46 -1.05 4.28 -8.71
CA LYS A 46 -2.47 4.54 -8.47
C LYS A 46 -3.13 3.46 -7.63
N THR A 47 -2.80 2.19 -7.86
CA THR A 47 -3.31 1.09 -7.02
C THR A 47 -2.89 1.29 -5.58
N ALA A 48 -1.62 1.58 -5.31
CA ALA A 48 -1.14 1.87 -3.96
C ALA A 48 -1.77 3.15 -3.37
N PHE A 49 -1.90 4.19 -4.18
CA PHE A 49 -2.51 5.46 -3.74
C PHE A 49 -3.99 5.30 -3.40
N TYR A 50 -4.71 4.43 -4.09
CA TYR A 50 -6.11 4.13 -3.76
C TYR A 50 -6.26 3.59 -2.34
N GLU A 51 -5.35 2.73 -1.89
CA GLU A 51 -5.31 2.24 -0.50
C GLU A 51 -5.02 3.35 0.51
N MET A 52 -4.19 4.32 0.13
CA MET A 52 -3.85 5.47 0.97
C MET A 52 -4.96 6.54 1.02
N TYR A 53 -5.81 6.62 -0.01
CA TYR A 53 -6.75 7.72 -0.20
C TYR A 53 -7.77 7.86 0.93
N LYS A 54 -8.42 6.76 1.32
CA LYS A 54 -9.44 6.79 2.38
C LYS A 54 -8.87 7.21 3.73
N PRO A 55 -7.76 6.65 4.22
CA PRO A 55 -7.12 7.12 5.45
C PRO A 55 -6.58 8.56 5.36
N ALA A 56 -6.08 8.98 4.20
CA ALA A 56 -5.65 10.36 3.98
C ALA A 56 -6.83 11.34 4.12
N ARG A 57 -7.97 11.03 3.51
CA ARG A 57 -9.22 11.82 3.66
C ARG A 57 -9.72 11.89 5.09
N ALA A 58 -9.58 10.81 5.85
CA ALA A 58 -9.94 10.78 7.27
C ALA A 58 -8.99 11.63 8.12
N TRP A 59 -7.69 11.68 7.76
CA TRP A 59 -6.72 12.55 8.41
C TRP A 59 -6.97 14.02 8.08
N ALA A 60 -7.09 14.38 6.79
CA ALA A 60 -7.28 15.76 6.36
C ALA A 60 -8.12 15.81 5.06
N PRO A 61 -9.33 16.38 5.08
CA PRO A 61 -10.18 16.45 3.90
C PRO A 61 -9.62 17.36 2.78
N ASP A 62 -8.70 18.27 3.12
CA ASP A 62 -8.01 19.20 2.22
C ASP A 62 -6.64 18.71 1.76
N PHE A 63 -6.33 17.41 1.98
CA PHE A 63 -5.01 16.90 1.64
C PHE A 63 -4.68 17.05 0.15
N MET A 64 -3.41 17.31 -0.11
CA MET A 64 -2.81 17.38 -1.44
C MET A 64 -1.61 16.44 -1.49
N LEU A 65 -1.27 15.94 -2.67
CA LEU A 65 -0.07 15.13 -2.87
C LEU A 65 1.15 16.04 -3.02
N LEU A 66 2.19 15.81 -2.23
CA LEU A 66 3.47 16.52 -2.35
C LEU A 66 4.46 15.71 -3.19
N THR A 67 4.59 14.42 -2.88
CA THR A 67 5.44 13.50 -3.64
C THR A 67 5.00 12.07 -3.46
N MET A 68 5.31 11.21 -4.44
CA MET A 68 5.15 9.77 -4.33
C MET A 68 6.36 9.06 -4.92
N THR A 69 6.90 8.07 -4.24
CA THR A 69 8.11 7.34 -4.62
C THR A 69 7.90 5.84 -4.63
N SER A 70 8.55 5.17 -5.58
CA SER A 70 8.61 3.72 -5.63
C SER A 70 9.72 3.18 -4.72
N ASN A 71 9.48 2.01 -4.15
CA ASN A 71 10.47 1.30 -3.34
C ASN A 71 10.44 -0.20 -3.67
N ASP A 72 11.60 -0.82 -3.67
CA ASP A 72 11.71 -2.27 -3.80
C ASP A 72 11.35 -2.96 -2.48
N VAL A 73 10.72 -4.12 -2.58
CA VAL A 73 10.51 -5.04 -1.46
C VAL A 73 11.28 -6.33 -1.78
N PRO A 74 12.14 -6.80 -0.88
CA PRO A 74 12.83 -8.07 -1.07
C PRO A 74 11.87 -9.21 -1.41
N GLY A 75 12.18 -9.97 -2.45
CA GLY A 75 11.32 -11.06 -2.94
C GLY A 75 10.20 -10.63 -3.89
N ILE A 76 9.96 -9.33 -4.10
CA ILE A 76 8.99 -8.82 -5.07
C ILE A 76 9.73 -8.13 -6.22
N ALA A 77 9.67 -8.73 -7.41
CA ALA A 77 10.31 -8.15 -8.59
C ALA A 77 9.54 -6.95 -9.12
N SER A 78 10.18 -5.79 -9.13
CA SER A 78 9.63 -4.57 -9.76
C SER A 78 9.70 -4.70 -11.28
N THR A 79 8.62 -4.35 -11.98
CA THR A 79 8.53 -4.47 -13.45
C THR A 79 7.53 -3.48 -14.04
N GLY A 80 7.85 -2.90 -15.20
CA GLY A 80 6.90 -2.10 -15.99
C GLY A 80 6.21 -0.98 -15.22
N GLY A 81 6.93 -0.28 -14.33
CA GLY A 81 6.34 0.78 -13.50
C GLY A 81 5.54 0.28 -12.29
N LYS A 82 5.58 -1.02 -11.99
CA LYS A 82 4.96 -1.65 -10.82
C LYS A 82 6.02 -2.01 -9.79
N PHE A 83 5.71 -1.74 -8.52
CA PHE A 83 6.65 -1.94 -7.40
C PHE A 83 6.00 -2.63 -6.22
N GLY A 84 6.83 -3.25 -5.39
CA GLY A 84 6.38 -3.91 -4.16
C GLY A 84 5.92 -2.93 -3.09
N MET A 85 6.38 -1.69 -3.13
CA MET A 85 6.02 -0.66 -2.14
C MET A 85 6.02 0.73 -2.77
N TRP A 86 5.08 1.56 -2.31
CA TRP A 86 4.97 2.97 -2.65
C TRP A 86 4.86 3.81 -1.38
N THR A 87 5.54 4.94 -1.38
CA THR A 87 5.49 5.92 -0.29
C THR A 87 4.99 7.25 -0.82
N ALA A 88 3.96 7.81 -0.22
CA ALA A 88 3.41 9.12 -0.54
C ALA A 88 3.55 10.08 0.64
N VAL A 89 4.04 11.28 0.38
CA VAL A 89 3.97 12.40 1.32
C VAL A 89 2.78 13.26 0.92
N LEU A 90 1.82 13.37 1.83
CA LEU A 90 0.63 14.18 1.70
C LEU A 90 0.74 15.38 2.64
N VAL A 91 0.21 16.52 2.22
CA VAL A 91 0.17 17.74 3.01
C VAL A 91 -1.25 18.24 3.18
N SER A 92 -1.56 18.82 4.32
CA SER A 92 -2.79 19.58 4.57
C SER A 92 -2.43 21.03 4.75
N PRO A 93 -2.72 21.90 3.77
CA PRO A 93 -2.48 23.34 3.90
C PRO A 93 -3.25 23.95 5.08
N GLY A 94 -4.50 23.52 5.31
CA GLY A 94 -5.33 24.03 6.39
C GLY A 94 -4.80 23.71 7.79
N ARG A 95 -4.02 22.64 7.93
CA ARG A 95 -3.38 22.22 9.20
C ARG A 95 -1.92 22.64 9.30
N SER A 96 -1.31 23.05 8.19
CA SER A 96 0.15 23.23 8.06
C SER A 96 0.92 21.96 8.47
N GLU A 97 0.41 20.81 8.05
CA GLU A 97 0.96 19.48 8.39
C GLU A 97 1.29 18.68 7.14
N ALA A 98 2.28 17.81 7.26
CA ALA A 98 2.61 16.75 6.31
C ALA A 98 2.52 15.38 6.99
N ARG A 99 2.12 14.36 6.23
CA ARG A 99 2.07 12.98 6.70
C ARG A 99 2.55 12.04 5.61
N THR A 100 3.36 11.05 5.99
CA THR A 100 3.82 10.02 5.07
C THR A 100 2.93 8.79 5.19
N PHE A 101 2.48 8.29 4.04
CA PHE A 101 1.74 7.04 3.90
C PHE A 101 2.57 6.07 3.07
N THR A 102 2.62 4.83 3.48
CA THR A 102 3.34 3.76 2.78
C THR A 102 2.40 2.59 2.56
N TYR A 103 2.37 2.06 1.34
CA TYR A 103 1.65 0.82 1.02
C TYR A 103 2.63 -0.20 0.48
N ALA A 104 2.67 -1.39 1.09
CA ALA A 104 3.49 -2.51 0.68
C ALA A 104 2.65 -3.74 0.39
N VAL A 105 2.95 -4.46 -0.70
CA VAL A 105 2.21 -5.68 -1.10
C VAL A 105 2.57 -6.89 -0.25
N ALA A 106 3.73 -6.87 0.41
CA ALA A 106 4.22 -7.94 1.27
C ALA A 106 5.06 -7.39 2.43
N SER A 107 5.14 -8.14 3.52
CA SER A 107 6.06 -7.86 4.60
C SER A 107 7.47 -8.34 4.27
N SER A 108 8.50 -7.62 4.74
CA SER A 108 9.90 -8.03 4.61
C SER A 108 10.73 -7.48 5.76
N GLY A 109 11.47 -8.35 6.43
CA GLY A 109 12.21 -7.99 7.63
C GLY A 109 11.30 -7.47 8.75
N THR A 110 11.84 -6.57 9.57
CA THR A 110 11.14 -5.92 10.68
C THR A 110 10.48 -4.59 10.30
N ASP A 111 10.88 -4.01 9.17
CA ASP A 111 10.60 -2.60 8.84
C ASP A 111 9.54 -2.44 7.74
N ILE A 112 9.28 -3.49 6.98
CA ILE A 112 8.26 -3.46 5.92
C ILE A 112 7.11 -4.36 6.31
N HIS A 113 5.93 -3.78 6.51
CA HIS A 113 4.70 -4.49 6.81
C HIS A 113 3.75 -4.45 5.62
N LYS A 114 3.15 -5.62 5.27
CA LYS A 114 2.11 -5.70 4.23
C LYS A 114 0.93 -4.79 4.57
N GLY A 115 0.43 -4.08 3.57
CA GLY A 115 -0.70 -3.19 3.70
C GLY A 115 -0.29 -1.73 3.86
N LEU A 116 -1.14 -0.96 4.49
CA LEU A 116 -0.96 0.48 4.69
C LEU A 116 -0.31 0.75 6.04
N ASP A 117 0.68 1.63 6.02
CA ASP A 117 1.25 2.28 7.20
C ASP A 117 1.22 3.80 7.04
N ALA A 118 1.22 4.53 8.16
CA ALA A 118 1.22 5.98 8.16
C ALA A 118 1.96 6.54 9.37
N THR A 119 2.92 7.42 9.12
CA THR A 119 3.67 8.09 10.19
C THR A 119 2.79 9.09 10.97
N PRO A 120 3.19 9.51 12.16
CA PRO A 120 2.63 10.72 12.79
C PRO A 120 2.75 11.93 11.87
N ALA A 121 1.78 12.85 11.95
CA ALA A 121 1.83 14.10 11.23
C ALA A 121 2.99 14.97 11.75
N GLN A 122 3.61 15.72 10.84
CA GLN A 122 4.72 16.62 11.11
C GLN A 122 4.39 18.02 10.59
N SER A 123 5.01 19.05 11.14
CA SER A 123 4.84 20.42 10.64
C SER A 123 5.32 20.54 9.19
N TRP A 124 4.53 21.25 8.38
CA TRP A 124 4.86 21.59 7.01
C TRP A 124 4.92 23.10 6.84
N SER A 125 6.07 23.60 6.37
CA SER A 125 6.35 25.04 6.23
C SER A 125 5.85 25.66 4.93
N GLY A 126 5.07 24.93 4.14
CA GLY A 126 4.55 25.40 2.86
C GLY A 126 5.35 24.93 1.64
N PRO A 127 4.90 25.32 0.43
CA PRO A 127 5.55 24.95 -0.81
C PRO A 127 6.91 25.65 -0.98
N THR A 128 7.79 24.99 -1.73
CA THR A 128 9.06 25.54 -2.20
C THR A 128 9.13 25.52 -3.73
N PRO A 129 10.07 26.26 -4.37
CA PRO A 129 10.22 26.19 -5.83
C PRO A 129 10.46 24.78 -6.39
N ASN A 130 11.05 23.89 -5.59
CA ASN A 130 11.37 22.53 -5.99
C ASN A 130 10.37 21.48 -5.49
N SER A 131 9.42 21.86 -4.65
CA SER A 131 8.44 20.95 -4.06
C SER A 131 7.16 21.71 -3.74
N ALA A 132 6.18 21.59 -4.61
CA ALA A 132 4.84 22.19 -4.45
C ALA A 132 3.79 21.10 -4.43
N PRO A 133 2.78 21.20 -3.57
CA PRO A 133 1.66 20.26 -3.55
C PRO A 133 0.79 20.41 -4.80
N PHE A 134 0.13 19.34 -5.19
CA PHE A 134 -0.78 19.29 -6.33
C PHE A 134 -2.01 18.45 -6.02
N GLN A 135 -3.07 18.67 -6.77
CA GLN A 135 -4.33 17.95 -6.58
C GLN A 135 -4.21 16.51 -7.06
N THR A 136 -4.93 15.61 -6.41
CA THR A 136 -4.93 14.19 -6.80
C THR A 136 -5.46 13.98 -8.22
N MET A 137 -6.31 14.88 -8.74
CA MET A 137 -6.79 14.84 -10.11
C MET A 137 -5.71 15.12 -11.15
N ASP A 138 -4.62 15.81 -10.77
CA ASP A 138 -3.48 16.08 -11.66
C ASP A 138 -2.60 14.84 -11.86
N PHE A 139 -2.81 13.82 -11.04
CA PHE A 139 -2.22 12.48 -11.15
C PHE A 139 -3.10 11.58 -12.04
N SER A 140 -3.22 11.91 -13.33
CA SER A 140 -4.05 11.16 -14.29
C SER A 140 -3.32 10.00 -14.94
N THR A 141 -2.00 10.13 -15.17
CA THR A 141 -1.15 9.08 -15.77
C THR A 141 -0.52 8.22 -14.68
N ASP A 142 -0.82 6.92 -14.71
CA ASP A 142 -0.26 5.97 -13.74
C ASP A 142 1.20 5.62 -14.05
N SER A 143 1.87 4.98 -13.11
CA SER A 143 3.30 4.65 -13.18
C SER A 143 3.64 3.67 -14.32
N ASP A 144 2.75 2.74 -14.67
CA ASP A 144 2.97 1.82 -15.78
C ASP A 144 2.88 2.54 -17.14
N ALA A 145 1.89 3.39 -17.34
CA ALA A 145 1.78 4.22 -18.55
C ALA A 145 2.95 5.22 -18.67
N ALA A 146 3.39 5.79 -17.54
CA ALA A 146 4.57 6.65 -17.51
C ALA A 146 5.85 5.86 -17.84
N TYR A 147 5.96 4.61 -17.36
CA TYR A 147 7.05 3.71 -17.71
C TYR A 147 7.12 3.47 -19.22
N GLU A 148 6.00 3.12 -19.85
CA GLU A 148 5.95 2.86 -21.30
C GLU A 148 6.43 4.08 -22.11
N THR A 149 6.02 5.29 -21.72
CA THR A 149 6.46 6.52 -22.37
C THR A 149 7.96 6.75 -22.18
N ALA A 150 8.45 6.56 -20.96
CA ALA A 150 9.86 6.77 -20.64
C ALA A 150 10.76 5.69 -21.25
N TYR A 151 10.32 4.43 -21.25
CA TYR A 151 11.10 3.32 -21.78
C TYR A 151 11.40 3.47 -23.27
N LYS A 152 10.44 3.95 -24.07
CA LYS A 152 10.67 4.24 -25.49
C LYS A 152 11.87 5.17 -25.72
N LYS A 153 12.16 6.05 -24.79
CA LYS A 153 13.33 6.96 -24.86
C LYS A 153 14.60 6.36 -24.28
N ALA A 154 14.46 5.55 -23.24
CA ALA A 154 15.57 4.96 -22.52
C ALA A 154 16.00 3.59 -23.08
N GLU A 155 15.27 2.99 -24.01
CA GLU A 155 15.40 1.61 -24.45
C GLU A 155 16.82 1.22 -24.80
N SER A 156 17.50 2.04 -25.64
CA SER A 156 18.88 1.76 -26.03
C SER A 156 19.84 1.75 -24.83
N TRP A 157 19.66 2.70 -23.91
CA TRP A 157 20.47 2.78 -22.71
C TRP A 157 20.20 1.61 -21.75
N VAL A 158 18.92 1.27 -21.53
CA VAL A 158 18.50 0.17 -20.65
C VAL A 158 19.02 -1.17 -21.16
N LYS A 159 18.97 -1.41 -22.49
CA LYS A 159 19.53 -2.64 -23.09
C LYS A 159 21.05 -2.78 -22.89
N GLN A 160 21.77 -1.66 -22.81
CA GLN A 160 23.21 -1.65 -22.55
C GLN A 160 23.54 -1.74 -21.04
N HIS A 161 22.55 -1.51 -20.17
CA HIS A 161 22.73 -1.51 -18.72
C HIS A 161 21.63 -2.31 -18.01
N PRO A 162 21.53 -3.62 -18.29
CA PRO A 162 20.42 -4.46 -17.80
C PRO A 162 20.42 -4.67 -16.29
N ASP A 163 21.55 -4.39 -15.62
CA ASP A 163 21.72 -4.46 -14.17
C ASP A 163 21.17 -3.23 -13.44
N LYS A 164 20.84 -2.16 -14.15
CA LYS A 164 20.40 -0.91 -13.55
C LYS A 164 18.91 -0.94 -13.22
N LYS A 165 18.61 -0.78 -11.95
CA LYS A 165 17.23 -0.68 -11.47
C LYS A 165 16.60 0.65 -11.85
N VAL A 166 15.30 0.65 -12.06
CA VAL A 166 14.50 1.84 -12.26
C VAL A 166 13.88 2.31 -10.93
N ALA A 167 13.80 3.62 -10.74
CA ALA A 167 13.11 4.26 -9.63
C ALA A 167 12.17 5.35 -10.14
N PHE A 168 11.07 5.54 -9.46
CA PHE A 168 10.04 6.52 -9.79
C PHE A 168 9.87 7.54 -8.68
N THR A 169 9.77 8.79 -9.06
CA THR A 169 9.36 9.87 -8.18
C THR A 169 8.32 10.73 -8.89
N LEU A 170 7.13 10.84 -8.32
CA LEU A 170 6.11 11.79 -8.72
C LEU A 170 6.25 13.03 -7.84
N GLY A 171 6.24 14.20 -8.45
CA GLY A 171 6.30 15.46 -7.73
C GLY A 171 6.01 16.65 -8.62
N ASN A 172 5.89 17.83 -8.01
CA ASN A 172 5.68 19.08 -8.70
C ASN A 172 6.74 20.09 -8.29
N ALA A 173 7.26 20.83 -9.28
CA ALA A 173 8.23 21.92 -9.08
C ALA A 173 7.85 23.08 -9.99
N SER A 174 8.14 24.31 -9.57
CA SER A 174 7.74 25.54 -10.29
C SER A 174 8.25 25.65 -11.72
N ARG A 175 9.29 24.90 -12.08
CA ARG A 175 9.80 24.80 -13.46
C ARG A 175 8.93 23.98 -14.40
N PHE A 176 7.95 23.25 -13.89
CA PHE A 176 7.03 22.44 -14.67
C PHE A 176 5.60 22.99 -14.55
N PRO A 177 4.82 23.00 -15.63
CA PRO A 177 3.44 23.46 -15.59
C PRO A 177 2.48 22.51 -14.85
N THR A 178 2.85 21.23 -14.76
CA THR A 178 2.06 20.15 -14.14
C THR A 178 3.00 19.22 -13.37
N PRO A 179 2.47 18.39 -12.47
CA PRO A 179 3.26 17.36 -11.81
C PRO A 179 3.91 16.43 -12.83
N VAL A 180 5.09 15.94 -12.50
CA VAL A 180 5.88 15.09 -13.37
C VAL A 180 6.33 13.83 -12.67
N TRP A 181 6.35 12.73 -13.41
CA TRP A 181 7.11 11.54 -13.11
C TRP A 181 8.57 11.76 -13.48
N TYR A 182 9.46 11.69 -12.50
CA TYR A 182 10.90 11.55 -12.68
C TYR A 182 11.23 10.06 -12.63
N ILE A 183 11.55 9.48 -13.78
CA ILE A 183 11.84 8.05 -13.94
C ILE A 183 13.33 7.94 -14.20
N LEU A 184 14.04 7.25 -13.31
CA LEU A 184 15.50 7.15 -13.30
C LEU A 184 15.92 5.69 -13.33
N TRP A 185 16.69 5.29 -14.33
CA TRP A 185 17.45 4.04 -14.36
C TRP A 185 18.87 4.28 -13.86
N GLY A 186 19.29 3.53 -12.84
CA GLY A 186 20.60 3.67 -12.21
C GLY A 186 20.66 4.79 -11.17
N SER A 187 21.68 5.62 -11.21
CA SER A 187 21.89 6.69 -10.23
C SER A 187 21.84 8.08 -10.88
N ARG A 188 21.71 9.13 -10.06
CA ARG A 188 21.71 10.51 -10.56
C ARG A 188 23.01 10.90 -11.30
N SER A 189 24.14 10.31 -10.93
CA SER A 189 25.46 10.61 -11.52
C SER A 189 25.78 9.76 -12.75
N SER A 190 25.20 8.57 -12.88
CA SER A 190 25.56 7.59 -13.92
C SER A 190 24.35 6.88 -14.52
N GLY A 191 23.16 7.43 -14.35
CA GLY A 191 21.93 6.85 -14.84
C GLY A 191 21.37 7.59 -16.05
N TYR A 192 20.22 7.10 -16.51
CA TYR A 192 19.40 7.74 -17.53
C TYR A 192 18.04 8.12 -16.94
N SER A 193 17.60 9.35 -17.16
CA SER A 193 16.33 9.81 -16.62
C SER A 193 15.41 10.39 -17.70
N VAL A 194 14.13 10.16 -17.53
CA VAL A 194 13.07 10.73 -18.36
C VAL A 194 12.03 11.38 -17.46
N LEU A 195 11.53 12.54 -17.89
CA LEU A 195 10.42 13.23 -17.26
C LEU A 195 9.15 12.98 -18.09
N VAL A 196 8.08 12.55 -17.42
CA VAL A 196 6.77 12.33 -18.04
C VAL A 196 5.71 13.10 -17.27
N SER A 197 4.88 13.87 -17.96
CA SER A 197 3.76 14.58 -17.33
C SER A 197 2.82 13.59 -16.64
N ALA A 198 2.57 13.77 -15.35
CA ALA A 198 1.60 12.96 -14.61
C ALA A 198 0.15 13.22 -15.03
N THR A 199 -0.10 14.33 -15.73
CA THR A 199 -1.44 14.69 -16.22
C THR A 199 -1.70 14.15 -17.61
N THR A 200 -0.72 14.26 -18.54
CA THR A 200 -0.94 13.94 -19.97
C THR A 200 -0.25 12.66 -20.43
N GLY A 201 0.67 12.10 -19.65
CA GLY A 201 1.48 10.96 -20.05
C GLY A 201 2.55 11.24 -21.10
N SER A 202 2.72 12.50 -21.48
CA SER A 202 3.71 12.91 -22.49
C SER A 202 5.07 13.20 -21.87
N GLU A 203 6.15 12.99 -22.67
CA GLU A 203 7.49 13.40 -22.26
C GLU A 203 7.55 14.92 -22.00
N VAL A 204 8.19 15.31 -20.92
CA VAL A 204 8.42 16.71 -20.55
C VAL A 204 9.91 17.03 -20.71
N LYS A 205 10.21 18.05 -21.47
CA LYS A 205 11.58 18.59 -21.54
C LYS A 205 11.78 19.62 -20.43
N ALA A 206 12.83 19.47 -19.62
CA ALA A 206 13.20 20.51 -18.68
C ALA A 206 13.52 21.80 -19.47
N LYS A 207 12.86 22.90 -19.14
CA LYS A 207 13.28 24.21 -19.65
C LYS A 207 14.66 24.49 -19.10
N LYS A 208 15.62 24.77 -19.99
CA LYS A 208 16.97 25.23 -19.65
C LYS A 208 16.91 26.61 -18.99
#